data_6f012308498a895dae90c5e33b2637f3
#
_entry.id   6f012308498a895dae90c5e33b2637f3
#
_cell.length_a   1.000
_cell.length_b   1.000
_cell.length_c   1.000
_cell.angle_alpha   90.00
_cell.angle_beta   90.00
_cell.angle_gamma   90.00
#
_symmetry.space_group_name_H-M   'P 1'
#
loop_
_entity.id
_entity.type
_entity.pdbx_description
1 polymer ?
#
loop_
_entity_poly.entity_id
_entity_poly.type
_entity_poly.pdbx_seq_one_letter_code
_entity_poly.pdbx_strand_id
1 'polypeptide(L)'
;DYLIPMIDYGTGWDDATSAYTATYAMHHGALGHTIEVPEMNEDSFKAAIHTGYAAADYAMNNKDMLMLNKLEYYKRGVEKLDSREADKAIVNAQNEIKGRPRGSNESFFPDYYVIPMGLDAQKNAVAAFDMIAYLERNGVKVHELKSDAGAYKKGDIVVDMAQAKRGYANQVLYSGVDESEWAEMYAEIVTNFPVQRRLCS
;
A
#
# COMPACT_ATOMS: atom_id res chain seq x y z
N ASP A 1 -5.18 -16.27 27.41
CA ASP A 1 -5.99 -16.14 26.18
C ASP A 1 -5.82 -14.72 25.67
N TYR A 2 -5.36 -14.58 24.42
CA TYR A 2 -5.23 -13.29 23.75
C TYR A 2 -6.48 -13.03 22.92
N LEU A 3 -7.06 -11.87 23.07
CA LEU A 3 -8.16 -11.41 22.24
C LEU A 3 -7.56 -10.62 21.06
N ILE A 4 -7.80 -11.09 19.84
CA ILE A 4 -7.54 -10.30 18.64
C ILE A 4 -8.82 -9.52 18.36
N PRO A 5 -8.87 -8.21 18.62
CA PRO A 5 -10.07 -7.45 18.34
C PRO A 5 -10.32 -7.41 16.83
N MET A 6 -11.57 -7.66 16.45
CA MET A 6 -12.02 -7.26 15.13
C MET A 6 -12.17 -5.74 15.12
N ILE A 7 -11.34 -5.07 14.33
CA ILE A 7 -11.29 -3.62 14.29
C ILE A 7 -12.19 -3.15 13.15
N ASP A 8 -13.29 -2.53 13.49
CA ASP A 8 -14.12 -1.77 12.56
C ASP A 8 -14.22 -0.34 13.10
N TYR A 9 -13.19 0.43 12.87
CA TYR A 9 -13.23 1.85 13.17
C TYR A 9 -13.72 2.59 11.92
N GLY A 10 -14.74 3.40 12.05
CA GLY A 10 -15.23 4.24 10.97
C GLY A 10 -14.18 5.19 10.40
N THR A 11 -13.15 5.49 11.20
CA THR A 11 -12.00 6.32 10.83
C THR A 11 -10.75 5.53 10.48
N GLY A 12 -10.77 4.19 10.62
CA GLY A 12 -9.58 3.35 10.59
C GLY A 12 -8.70 3.54 11.83
N TRP A 13 -8.00 2.48 12.23
CA TRP A 13 -7.06 2.54 13.35
C TRP A 13 -5.62 2.58 12.86
N ASP A 14 -5.37 1.90 11.75
CA ASP A 14 -4.08 1.85 11.08
C ASP A 14 -4.28 2.16 9.60
N ASP A 15 -3.31 2.81 8.99
CA ASP A 15 -3.36 3.12 7.56
C ASP A 15 -2.66 2.02 6.77
N ALA A 16 -3.20 1.72 5.59
CA ALA A 16 -2.59 0.81 4.63
C ALA A 16 -1.39 1.42 3.89
N THR A 17 -0.88 2.56 4.35
CA THR A 17 0.26 3.23 3.72
C THR A 17 1.58 2.48 3.92
N SER A 18 2.43 2.53 2.90
CA SER A 18 3.80 2.00 2.97
C SER A 18 4.73 2.79 3.89
N ALA A 19 4.24 3.85 4.55
CA ALA A 19 4.94 4.52 5.64
C ALA A 19 5.07 3.62 6.87
N TYR A 20 4.15 2.69 7.07
CA TYR A 20 4.22 1.71 8.15
C TYR A 20 5.06 0.50 7.76
N THR A 21 5.94 0.06 8.66
CA THR A 21 6.88 -1.05 8.40
C THR A 21 6.17 -2.34 7.99
N ALA A 22 5.07 -2.69 8.66
CA ALA A 22 4.31 -3.90 8.35
C ALA A 22 3.74 -3.86 6.93
N THR A 23 3.10 -2.77 6.54
CA THR A 23 2.53 -2.60 5.20
C THR A 23 3.61 -2.52 4.12
N TYR A 24 4.70 -1.81 4.38
CA TYR A 24 5.85 -1.80 3.49
C TYR A 24 6.40 -3.21 3.25
N ALA A 25 6.59 -3.99 4.31
CA ALA A 25 7.06 -5.35 4.22
C ALA A 25 6.10 -6.26 3.42
N MET A 26 4.78 -6.09 3.59
CA MET A 26 3.77 -6.83 2.82
C MET A 26 3.86 -6.54 1.31
N HIS A 27 4.10 -5.30 0.92
CA HIS A 27 4.33 -4.95 -0.49
C HIS A 27 5.59 -5.58 -1.07
N HIS A 28 6.51 -6.04 -0.22
CA HIS A 28 7.71 -6.77 -0.60
C HIS A 28 7.60 -8.29 -0.35
N GLY A 29 6.38 -8.76 -0.09
CA GLY A 29 6.05 -10.18 0.00
C GLY A 29 6.37 -10.82 1.34
N ALA A 30 6.55 -10.04 2.40
CA ALA A 30 6.59 -10.55 3.76
C ALA A 30 5.18 -10.69 4.35
N LEU A 31 5.06 -11.42 5.43
CA LEU A 31 3.89 -11.37 6.30
C LEU A 31 4.13 -10.22 7.28
N GLY A 32 3.57 -9.06 6.97
CA GLY A 32 3.63 -7.90 7.84
C GLY A 32 2.42 -7.87 8.76
N HIS A 33 2.63 -7.56 10.02
CA HIS A 33 1.58 -7.26 10.98
C HIS A 33 2.13 -6.37 12.10
N THR A 34 1.25 -5.56 12.66
CA THR A 34 1.56 -4.74 13.83
C THR A 34 1.11 -5.49 15.07
N ILE A 35 1.94 -5.52 16.09
CA ILE A 35 1.64 -6.13 17.38
C ILE A 35 1.61 -5.01 18.42
N GLU A 36 0.45 -4.79 18.99
CA GLU A 36 0.23 -3.80 20.04
C GLU A 36 0.09 -4.50 21.37
N VAL A 37 0.93 -4.14 22.32
CA VAL A 37 0.83 -4.58 23.70
C VAL A 37 0.64 -3.34 24.59
N PRO A 38 -0.52 -3.21 25.26
CA PRO A 38 -0.96 -1.92 25.83
C PRO A 38 -0.18 -1.49 27.07
N GLU A 39 0.53 -2.40 27.73
CA GLU A 39 1.22 -2.12 28.98
C GLU A 39 2.68 -2.55 28.95
N MET A 40 3.54 -1.78 29.59
CA MET A 40 4.97 -2.10 29.73
C MET A 40 5.23 -2.89 31.01
N ASN A 41 4.71 -4.12 31.06
CA ASN A 41 4.85 -5.01 32.20
C ASN A 41 5.38 -6.40 31.78
N GLU A 42 5.57 -7.30 32.75
CA GLU A 42 6.09 -8.64 32.49
C GLU A 42 5.20 -9.48 31.57
N ASP A 43 3.88 -9.32 31.68
CA ASP A 43 2.92 -10.07 30.86
C ASP A 43 2.96 -9.59 29.40
N SER A 44 3.06 -8.29 29.16
CA SER A 44 3.27 -7.74 27.82
C SER A 44 4.58 -8.19 27.20
N PHE A 45 5.65 -8.25 27.96
CA PHE A 45 6.93 -8.79 27.52
C PHE A 45 6.82 -10.28 27.12
N LYS A 46 6.19 -11.10 27.94
CA LYS A 46 5.93 -12.51 27.61
C LYS A 46 5.03 -12.66 26.38
N ALA A 47 3.99 -11.84 26.26
CA ALA A 47 3.11 -11.82 25.11
C ALA A 47 3.88 -11.53 23.80
N ALA A 48 4.73 -10.52 23.80
CA ALA A 48 5.57 -10.18 22.64
C ALA A 48 6.50 -11.33 22.23
N ILE A 49 7.16 -11.97 23.21
CA ILE A 49 8.02 -13.14 22.97
C ILE A 49 7.22 -14.30 22.38
N HIS A 50 6.08 -14.65 22.99
CA HIS A 50 5.25 -15.75 22.50
C HIS A 50 4.69 -15.48 21.11
N THR A 51 4.33 -14.24 20.80
CA THR A 51 3.90 -13.86 19.46
C THR A 51 5.01 -14.04 18.43
N GLY A 52 6.25 -13.66 18.76
CA GLY A 52 7.41 -13.90 17.92
C GLY A 52 7.65 -15.38 17.62
N TYR A 53 7.61 -16.24 18.66
CA TYR A 53 7.73 -17.68 18.47
C TYR A 53 6.57 -18.27 17.68
N ALA A 54 5.33 -17.87 17.94
CA ALA A 54 4.16 -18.33 17.20
C ALA A 54 4.23 -17.95 15.72
N ALA A 55 4.69 -16.74 15.41
CA ALA A 55 4.88 -16.29 14.03
C ALA A 55 5.96 -17.13 13.30
N ALA A 56 7.07 -17.41 13.98
CA ALA A 56 8.14 -18.25 13.43
C ALA A 56 7.65 -19.69 13.20
N ASP A 57 6.97 -20.28 14.20
CA ASP A 57 6.43 -21.63 14.08
C ASP A 57 5.39 -21.73 12.95
N TYR A 58 4.48 -20.75 12.88
CA TYR A 58 3.51 -20.68 11.78
C TYR A 58 4.19 -20.61 10.41
N ALA A 59 5.20 -19.75 10.28
CA ALA A 59 5.93 -19.62 9.01
C ALA A 59 6.67 -20.91 8.63
N MET A 60 7.28 -21.59 9.58
CA MET A 60 7.96 -22.87 9.35
C MET A 60 7.01 -23.97 8.91
N ASN A 61 5.86 -24.07 9.57
CA ASN A 61 4.86 -25.11 9.29
C ASN A 61 4.06 -24.85 8.01
N ASN A 62 4.02 -23.61 7.54
CA ASN A 62 3.21 -23.19 6.37
C ASN A 62 4.05 -22.60 5.24
N LYS A 63 5.36 -22.81 5.22
CA LYS A 63 6.30 -22.16 4.29
C LYS A 63 5.89 -22.26 2.82
N ASP A 64 5.44 -23.43 2.39
CA ASP A 64 5.11 -23.68 0.98
C ASP A 64 3.87 -22.91 0.57
N MET A 65 2.82 -22.92 1.43
CA MET A 65 1.61 -22.14 1.21
C MET A 65 1.91 -20.63 1.19
N LEU A 66 2.72 -20.15 2.12
CA LEU A 66 3.10 -18.75 2.20
C LEU A 66 3.88 -18.29 0.96
N MET A 67 4.78 -19.15 0.48
CA MET A 67 5.55 -18.88 -0.73
C MET A 67 4.66 -18.85 -1.97
N LEU A 68 3.72 -19.80 -2.10
CA LEU A 68 2.75 -19.81 -3.18
C LEU A 68 1.86 -18.58 -3.18
N ASN A 69 1.37 -18.16 -2.02
CA ASN A 69 0.57 -16.94 -1.88
C ASN A 69 1.35 -15.70 -2.29
N LYS A 70 2.62 -15.60 -1.93
CA LYS A 70 3.51 -14.53 -2.37
C LYS A 70 3.68 -14.51 -3.89
N LEU A 71 3.90 -15.66 -4.50
CA LEU A 71 4.04 -15.78 -5.95
C LEU A 71 2.73 -15.40 -6.66
N GLU A 72 1.60 -15.84 -6.13
CA GLU A 72 0.28 -15.51 -6.65
C GLU A 72 0.00 -14.00 -6.56
N TYR A 73 0.39 -13.34 -5.47
CA TYR A 73 0.28 -11.89 -5.33
C TYR A 73 1.00 -11.15 -6.47
N TYR A 74 2.25 -11.54 -6.76
CA TYR A 74 3.00 -10.94 -7.85
C TYR A 74 2.47 -11.30 -9.24
N LYS A 75 2.05 -12.56 -9.43
CA LYS A 75 1.41 -13.02 -10.66
C LYS A 75 0.18 -12.19 -10.99
N ARG A 76 -0.70 -11.98 -10.03
CA ARG A 76 -1.90 -11.12 -10.21
C ARG A 76 -1.55 -9.72 -10.67
N GLY A 77 -0.45 -9.16 -10.17
CA GLY A 77 0.05 -7.87 -10.64
C GLY A 77 0.42 -7.92 -12.13
N VAL A 78 1.21 -8.89 -12.53
CA VAL A 78 1.68 -9.06 -13.92
C VAL A 78 0.51 -9.31 -14.89
N GLU A 79 -0.43 -10.14 -14.50
CA GLU A 79 -1.59 -10.53 -15.33
C GLU A 79 -2.75 -9.54 -15.24
N LYS A 80 -2.60 -8.44 -14.50
CA LYS A 80 -3.65 -7.42 -14.25
C LYS A 80 -4.95 -8.02 -13.71
N LEU A 81 -4.85 -9.11 -12.95
CA LEU A 81 -6.02 -9.76 -12.38
C LEU A 81 -6.64 -8.90 -11.28
N ASP A 82 -7.95 -8.83 -11.29
CA ASP A 82 -8.76 -8.18 -10.27
C ASP A 82 -9.81 -9.16 -9.75
N SER A 83 -9.93 -9.27 -8.43
CA SER A 83 -10.85 -10.22 -7.80
C SER A 83 -12.06 -9.52 -7.21
N ARG A 84 -13.19 -9.62 -7.91
CA ARG A 84 -14.49 -9.18 -7.39
C ARG A 84 -14.94 -10.02 -6.19
N GLU A 85 -14.54 -11.29 -6.13
CA GLU A 85 -14.88 -12.15 -5.00
C GLU A 85 -14.16 -11.70 -3.71
N ALA A 86 -12.94 -11.20 -3.81
CA ALA A 86 -12.25 -10.63 -2.65
C ALA A 86 -13.00 -9.43 -2.07
N ASP A 87 -13.67 -8.63 -2.89
CA ASP A 87 -14.44 -7.49 -2.41
C ASP A 87 -15.61 -7.92 -1.52
N LYS A 88 -16.22 -9.08 -1.80
CA LYS A 88 -17.32 -9.62 -1.00
C LYS A 88 -16.91 -10.06 0.40
N ALA A 89 -15.61 -10.31 0.61
CA ALA A 89 -15.08 -10.66 1.92
C ALA A 89 -14.76 -9.43 2.79
N ILE A 90 -14.80 -8.22 2.22
CA ILE A 90 -14.58 -6.98 2.96
C ILE A 90 -15.90 -6.53 3.58
N VAL A 91 -16.05 -6.81 4.86
CA VAL A 91 -17.27 -6.54 5.62
C VAL A 91 -16.97 -5.62 6.81
N ASN A 92 -17.96 -4.88 7.27
CA ASN A 92 -17.90 -4.11 8.51
C ASN A 92 -18.33 -4.96 9.72
N ALA A 93 -18.37 -4.37 10.91
CA ALA A 93 -18.79 -5.05 12.15
C ALA A 93 -20.22 -5.57 12.11
N GLN A 94 -21.08 -5.05 11.26
CA GLN A 94 -22.45 -5.51 11.04
C GLN A 94 -22.55 -6.59 9.95
N ASN A 95 -21.42 -7.12 9.45
CA ASN A 95 -21.30 -8.05 8.33
C ASN A 95 -21.88 -7.53 7.00
N GLU A 96 -22.01 -6.22 6.85
CA GLU A 96 -22.36 -5.62 5.56
C GLU A 96 -21.14 -5.59 4.64
N ILE A 97 -21.32 -6.01 3.39
CA ILE A 97 -20.25 -5.98 2.39
C ILE A 97 -19.92 -4.52 2.06
N LYS A 98 -18.70 -4.11 2.33
CA LYS A 98 -18.20 -2.77 1.98
C LYS A 98 -17.45 -2.78 0.65
N GLY A 99 -16.72 -3.84 0.37
CA GLY A 99 -15.89 -3.91 -0.82
C GLY A 99 -14.76 -2.90 -0.85
N ARG A 100 -14.09 -2.82 -2.00
CA ARG A 100 -13.08 -1.80 -2.25
C ARG A 100 -13.68 -0.66 -3.07
N PRO A 101 -13.41 0.60 -2.72
CA PRO A 101 -13.79 1.74 -3.56
C PRO A 101 -13.12 1.62 -4.94
N ARG A 102 -13.93 1.64 -6.00
CA ARG A 102 -13.44 1.52 -7.39
C ARG A 102 -13.65 2.81 -8.19
N GLY A 103 -14.30 3.79 -7.59
CA GLY A 103 -14.70 5.01 -8.29
C GLY A 103 -15.55 4.67 -9.51
N SER A 104 -15.27 5.33 -10.63
CA SER A 104 -15.90 5.07 -11.94
C SER A 104 -15.25 3.92 -12.72
N ASN A 105 -14.16 3.34 -12.23
CA ASN A 105 -13.41 2.30 -12.93
C ASN A 105 -14.02 0.92 -12.69
N GLU A 106 -14.00 0.09 -13.70
CA GLU A 106 -14.38 -1.32 -13.55
C GLU A 106 -13.33 -2.09 -12.75
N SER A 107 -12.05 -1.82 -13.01
CA SER A 107 -10.92 -2.39 -12.29
C SER A 107 -10.55 -1.54 -11.09
N PHE A 108 -10.09 -2.16 -10.00
CA PHE A 108 -9.61 -1.47 -8.82
C PHE A 108 -8.36 -0.63 -9.11
N PHE A 109 -7.43 -1.18 -9.89
CA PHE A 109 -6.22 -0.50 -10.31
C PHE A 109 -6.41 0.20 -11.65
N PRO A 110 -5.80 1.37 -11.90
CA PRO A 110 -5.72 1.96 -13.23
C PRO A 110 -4.84 1.10 -14.14
N ASP A 111 -4.89 1.34 -15.45
CA ASP A 111 -4.02 0.65 -16.40
C ASP A 111 -2.56 1.11 -16.31
N TYR A 112 -2.36 2.39 -16.02
CA TYR A 112 -1.05 3.01 -15.88
C TYR A 112 -1.13 4.33 -15.10
N TYR A 113 0.01 4.77 -14.58
CA TYR A 113 0.22 6.13 -14.11
C TYR A 113 1.21 6.84 -15.03
N VAL A 114 1.06 8.15 -15.14
CA VAL A 114 2.01 8.99 -15.90
C VAL A 114 2.56 10.07 -14.99
N ILE A 115 3.88 10.18 -14.95
CA ILE A 115 4.60 11.27 -14.28
C ILE A 115 5.06 12.20 -15.40
N PRO A 116 4.42 13.37 -15.60
CA PRO A 116 4.82 14.30 -16.62
C PRO A 116 6.19 14.89 -16.31
N MET A 117 7.05 15.00 -17.31
CA MET A 117 8.42 15.51 -17.16
C MET A 117 8.63 16.87 -17.81
N GLY A 118 7.69 17.32 -18.63
CA GLY A 118 7.73 18.64 -19.26
C GLY A 118 7.56 19.78 -18.25
N LEU A 119 8.33 20.85 -18.42
CA LEU A 119 8.31 22.01 -17.50
C LEU A 119 6.92 22.68 -17.41
N ASP A 120 6.11 22.58 -18.45
CA ASP A 120 4.76 23.14 -18.48
C ASP A 120 3.75 22.32 -17.64
N ALA A 121 4.02 21.03 -17.45
CA ALA A 121 3.14 20.09 -16.76
C ALA A 121 3.67 19.70 -15.37
N GLN A 122 4.99 19.72 -15.17
CA GLN A 122 5.61 19.31 -13.91
C GLN A 122 5.86 20.53 -13.01
N LYS A 123 5.23 20.52 -11.83
CA LYS A 123 5.40 21.59 -10.84
C LYS A 123 6.75 21.55 -10.13
N ASN A 124 7.33 20.35 -9.98
CA ASN A 124 8.61 20.16 -9.30
C ASN A 124 9.38 18.99 -9.91
N ALA A 125 10.27 19.32 -10.84
CA ALA A 125 11.07 18.31 -11.54
C ALA A 125 11.97 17.50 -10.60
N VAL A 126 12.52 18.10 -9.53
CA VAL A 126 13.38 17.39 -8.58
C VAL A 126 12.57 16.32 -7.86
N ALA A 127 11.38 16.67 -7.35
CA ALA A 127 10.49 15.70 -6.71
C ALA A 127 10.06 14.58 -7.66
N ALA A 128 9.84 14.88 -8.95
CA ALA A 128 9.54 13.86 -9.95
C ALA A 128 10.70 12.87 -10.13
N PHE A 129 11.93 13.34 -10.25
CA PHE A 129 13.12 12.49 -10.34
C PHE A 129 13.33 11.66 -9.05
N ASP A 130 13.15 12.27 -7.89
CA ASP A 130 13.24 11.55 -6.61
C ASP A 130 12.17 10.44 -6.51
N MET A 131 10.95 10.73 -6.96
CA MET A 131 9.87 9.73 -7.02
C MET A 131 10.21 8.58 -7.96
N ILE A 132 10.71 8.87 -9.15
CA ILE A 132 11.12 7.83 -10.12
C ILE A 132 12.21 6.94 -9.49
N ALA A 133 13.25 7.56 -8.93
CA ALA A 133 14.33 6.83 -8.27
C ALA A 133 13.83 6.00 -7.07
N TYR A 134 12.85 6.52 -6.34
CA TYR A 134 12.21 5.81 -5.24
C TYR A 134 11.43 4.59 -5.73
N LEU A 135 10.63 4.73 -6.78
CA LEU A 135 9.89 3.63 -7.39
C LEU A 135 10.83 2.52 -7.87
N GLU A 136 11.89 2.88 -8.60
CA GLU A 136 12.88 1.92 -9.12
C GLU A 136 13.60 1.17 -7.99
N ARG A 137 14.03 1.87 -6.93
CA ARG A 137 14.66 1.24 -5.75
C ARG A 137 13.75 0.22 -5.08
N ASN A 138 12.43 0.40 -5.18
CA ASN A 138 11.44 -0.52 -4.63
C ASN A 138 10.97 -1.59 -5.63
N GLY A 139 11.63 -1.67 -6.79
CA GLY A 139 11.39 -2.68 -7.81
C GLY A 139 10.19 -2.43 -8.70
N VAL A 140 9.64 -1.21 -8.70
CA VAL A 140 8.64 -0.77 -9.66
C VAL A 140 9.33 -0.50 -10.99
N LYS A 141 8.79 -1.07 -12.07
CA LYS A 141 9.27 -0.81 -13.42
C LYS A 141 8.64 0.47 -13.95
N VAL A 142 9.48 1.35 -14.44
CA VAL A 142 9.09 2.60 -15.10
C VAL A 142 9.58 2.63 -16.53
N HIS A 143 8.89 3.35 -17.40
CA HIS A 143 9.20 3.44 -18.83
C HIS A 143 9.12 4.88 -19.29
N GLU A 144 10.03 5.29 -20.13
CA GLU A 144 9.99 6.61 -20.78
C GLU A 144 9.19 6.53 -22.08
N LEU A 145 8.26 7.46 -22.27
CA LEU A 145 7.49 7.59 -23.49
C LEU A 145 8.39 8.04 -24.65
N LYS A 146 8.48 7.25 -25.72
CA LYS A 146 9.37 7.51 -26.85
C LYS A 146 8.79 8.44 -27.91
N SER A 147 7.47 8.68 -27.85
CA SER A 147 6.74 9.59 -28.73
C SER A 147 5.52 10.12 -28.02
N ASP A 148 4.94 11.20 -28.51
CA ASP A 148 3.67 11.73 -27.99
C ASP A 148 2.54 10.69 -28.12
N ALA A 149 1.70 10.60 -27.10
CA ALA A 149 0.55 9.71 -27.05
C ALA A 149 -0.65 10.42 -26.39
N GLY A 150 -1.56 10.93 -27.20
CA GLY A 150 -2.71 11.70 -26.72
C GLY A 150 -2.27 12.97 -25.98
N ALA A 151 -2.65 13.07 -24.70
CA ALA A 151 -2.27 14.21 -23.85
C ALA A 151 -0.83 14.12 -23.34
N TYR A 152 -0.20 12.95 -23.41
CA TYR A 152 1.13 12.68 -22.87
C TYR A 152 2.22 13.00 -23.89
N LYS A 153 3.39 13.41 -23.41
CA LYS A 153 4.49 13.87 -24.23
C LYS A 153 5.67 12.90 -24.22
N LYS A 154 6.42 12.90 -25.30
CA LYS A 154 7.71 12.22 -25.34
C LYS A 154 8.57 12.67 -24.14
N GLY A 155 9.14 11.72 -23.43
CA GLY A 155 9.94 11.95 -22.24
C GLY A 155 9.15 11.82 -20.93
N ASP A 156 7.82 11.80 -20.97
CA ASP A 156 7.03 11.48 -19.78
C ASP A 156 7.30 10.04 -19.31
N ILE A 157 7.23 9.84 -18.01
CA ILE A 157 7.47 8.52 -17.40
C ILE A 157 6.14 7.81 -17.17
N VAL A 158 6.06 6.60 -17.69
CA VAL A 158 4.88 5.73 -17.57
C VAL A 158 5.19 4.58 -16.61
N VAL A 159 4.30 4.37 -15.66
CA VAL A 159 4.29 3.22 -14.76
C VAL A 159 3.16 2.31 -15.20
N ASP A 160 3.47 1.29 -15.99
CA ASP A 160 2.48 0.29 -16.41
C ASP A 160 2.09 -0.57 -15.21
N MET A 161 0.79 -0.73 -14.99
CA MET A 161 0.27 -1.49 -13.87
C MET A 161 0.24 -3.00 -14.13
N ALA A 162 0.65 -3.48 -15.31
CA ALA A 162 0.90 -4.90 -15.60
C ALA A 162 2.29 -5.33 -15.09
N GLN A 163 2.50 -5.25 -13.78
CA GLN A 163 3.78 -5.57 -13.16
C GLN A 163 3.67 -6.20 -11.78
N ALA A 164 4.69 -6.93 -11.35
CA ALA A 164 4.72 -7.61 -10.06
C ALA A 164 4.52 -6.64 -8.87
N LYS A 165 5.03 -5.43 -8.98
CA LYS A 165 4.92 -4.39 -7.95
C LYS A 165 3.69 -3.48 -8.12
N ARG A 166 2.65 -3.94 -8.81
CA ARG A 166 1.41 -3.18 -9.04
C ARG A 166 0.82 -2.59 -7.76
N GLY A 167 0.68 -3.40 -6.71
CA GLY A 167 0.12 -2.95 -5.43
C GLY A 167 0.95 -1.83 -4.80
N TYR A 168 2.28 -1.97 -4.80
CA TYR A 168 3.17 -0.94 -4.29
C TYR A 168 3.14 0.34 -5.15
N ALA A 169 3.19 0.20 -6.48
CA ALA A 169 3.09 1.34 -7.38
C ALA A 169 1.79 2.13 -7.17
N ASN A 170 0.66 1.43 -7.01
CA ASN A 170 -0.62 2.07 -6.72
C ASN A 170 -0.60 2.80 -5.38
N GLN A 171 -0.06 2.17 -4.33
CA GLN A 171 0.05 2.75 -3.00
C GLN A 171 0.84 4.07 -3.00
N VAL A 172 1.89 4.16 -3.81
CA VAL A 172 2.74 5.35 -3.90
C VAL A 172 2.13 6.44 -4.77
N LEU A 173 1.42 6.07 -5.84
CA LEU A 173 1.02 6.99 -6.92
C LEU A 173 -0.46 7.37 -6.92
N TYR A 174 -1.32 6.70 -6.14
CA TYR A 174 -2.73 7.09 -6.09
C TYR A 174 -2.89 8.48 -5.43
N SER A 175 -4.02 9.14 -5.68
CA SER A 175 -4.26 10.51 -5.23
C SER A 175 -4.28 10.69 -3.71
N GLY A 176 -4.33 9.59 -2.96
CA GLY A 176 -4.48 9.62 -1.52
C GLY A 176 -5.91 9.91 -1.07
N VAL A 177 -6.07 9.97 0.23
CA VAL A 177 -7.30 10.41 0.91
C VAL A 177 -7.00 11.69 1.70
N ASP A 178 -8.01 12.50 1.89
CA ASP A 178 -7.88 13.68 2.76
C ASP A 178 -8.05 13.26 4.22
N GLU A 179 -6.97 13.32 4.98
CA GLU A 179 -6.94 12.99 6.40
C GLU A 179 -6.77 14.24 7.28
N SER A 180 -7.17 15.40 6.77
CA SER A 180 -7.00 16.68 7.47
C SER A 180 -7.65 16.67 8.85
N GLU A 181 -8.87 16.16 8.95
CA GLU A 181 -9.60 16.09 10.22
C GLU A 181 -8.89 15.19 11.23
N TRP A 182 -8.34 14.07 10.76
CA TRP A 182 -7.56 13.16 11.60
C TRP A 182 -6.25 13.84 12.05
N ALA A 183 -5.57 14.54 11.16
CA ALA A 183 -4.36 15.26 11.45
C ALA A 183 -4.60 16.41 12.45
N GLU A 184 -5.73 17.10 12.38
CA GLU A 184 -6.12 18.13 13.34
C GLU A 184 -6.35 17.54 14.74
N MET A 185 -7.03 16.41 14.83
CA MET A 185 -7.30 15.72 16.10
C MET A 185 -6.03 15.23 16.79
N TYR A 186 -5.00 14.85 16.02
CA TYR A 186 -3.72 14.35 16.50
C TYR A 186 -2.54 15.30 16.22
N ALA A 187 -2.79 16.58 16.03
CA ALA A 187 -1.80 17.57 15.63
C ALA A 187 -0.56 17.61 16.54
N GLU A 188 -0.70 17.35 17.81
CA GLU A 188 0.43 17.27 18.76
C GLU A 188 1.33 16.06 18.50
N ILE A 189 0.78 14.98 17.93
CA ILE A 189 1.51 13.74 17.63
C ILE A 189 2.07 13.78 16.20
N VAL A 190 1.37 14.44 15.29
CA VAL A 190 1.62 14.38 13.83
C VAL A 190 2.52 15.50 13.32
N THR A 191 2.87 16.51 14.12
CA THR A 191 3.70 17.66 13.70
C THR A 191 5.09 17.28 13.16
N ASN A 192 5.55 16.07 13.37
CA ASN A 192 6.83 15.57 12.90
C ASN A 192 6.77 14.51 11.79
N PHE A 193 5.56 14.11 11.35
CA PHE A 193 5.44 13.22 10.19
C PHE A 193 5.45 14.05 8.91
N PRO A 194 6.35 13.74 7.96
CA PRO A 194 6.25 14.33 6.64
C PRO A 194 4.95 13.81 6.00
N VAL A 195 3.94 14.65 6.01
CA VAL A 195 2.71 14.37 5.26
C VAL A 195 3.12 14.32 3.80
N GLN A 196 3.19 13.14 3.22
CA GLN A 196 3.38 12.94 1.77
C GLN A 196 2.13 13.39 1.03
N ARG A 197 1.78 14.66 1.16
CA ARG A 197 0.69 15.25 0.42
C ARG A 197 1.19 15.76 -0.92
N ARG A 198 0.71 15.15 -2.01
CA ARG A 198 0.70 15.66 -3.36
C ARG A 198 2.07 15.78 -4.04
N LEU A 199 2.57 14.67 -4.51
CA LEU A 199 3.57 14.67 -5.58
C LEU A 199 2.97 14.37 -6.96
N CYS A 200 1.67 14.07 -7.05
CA CYS A 200 1.01 13.62 -8.27
C CYS A 200 -0.26 14.43 -8.61
N SER A 201 -0.21 15.75 -8.54
CA SER A 201 -1.29 16.59 -9.09
C SER A 201 -0.76 17.75 -9.90
#